data_8e7accad69321ee4aab8d3fda86c2e0c
#
_entry.id   8e7accad69321ee4aab8d3fda86c2e0c
#
_cell.length_a   1.000
_cell.length_b   1.000
_cell.length_c   1.000
_cell.angle_alpha   90.00
_cell.angle_beta   90.00
_cell.angle_gamma   90.00
#
_symmetry.space_group_name_H-M   'P 1'
#
loop_
_entity.id
_entity.type
_entity.pdbx_description
1 polymer ?
#
loop_
_entity_poly.entity_id
_entity_poly.type
_entity_poly.pdbx_seq_one_letter_code
_entity_poly.pdbx_strand_id
1 'polypeptide(L)'
;MNQATPTDRLYAIVEQGLCIGCGICEAVAGADTVRCTATQSGYEQPVVIGDLDHATVDRIYDTCPGTRVGGLPPQLVDSDAQLDPVWGVFKRMVRAWAGDPMVRHKA
;
A
#
# COMPACT_ATOMS: atom_id res chain seq x y z
N MET A 1 -0.56 -2.59 32.49
CA MET A 1 -0.17 -2.91 31.11
C MET A 1 -0.13 -1.63 30.30
N ASN A 2 0.98 -1.36 29.66
CA ASN A 2 1.09 -0.21 28.76
C ASN A 2 0.38 -0.54 27.46
N GLN A 3 -0.54 0.31 27.06
CA GLN A 3 -1.15 0.21 25.73
C GLN A 3 -0.11 0.64 24.69
N ALA A 4 -0.11 -0.03 23.54
CA ALA A 4 0.75 0.33 22.42
C ALA A 4 0.44 1.77 21.97
N THR A 5 1.48 2.55 21.75
CA THR A 5 1.34 3.90 21.19
C THR A 5 0.95 3.83 19.72
N PRO A 6 0.41 4.92 19.14
CA PRO A 6 0.17 4.94 17.70
C PRO A 6 1.43 4.61 16.88
N THR A 7 2.58 5.10 17.30
CA THR A 7 3.87 4.80 16.67
C THR A 7 4.21 3.31 16.76
N ASP A 8 4.02 2.69 17.92
CA ASP A 8 4.25 1.25 18.10
C ASP A 8 3.33 0.43 17.18
N ARG A 9 2.08 0.83 17.04
CA ARG A 9 1.12 0.17 16.18
C ARG A 9 1.54 0.24 14.70
N LEU A 10 2.01 1.39 14.25
CA LEU A 10 2.49 1.53 12.88
C LEU A 10 3.74 0.67 12.65
N TYR A 11 4.71 0.73 13.55
CA TYR A 11 5.94 -0.03 13.41
C TYR A 11 5.71 -1.55 13.54
N ALA A 12 4.66 -1.98 14.20
CA ALA A 12 4.30 -3.40 14.27
C ALA A 12 4.07 -4.00 12.87
N ILE A 13 3.54 -3.23 11.93
CA ILE A 13 3.39 -3.67 10.53
C ILE A 13 4.74 -4.02 9.92
N VAL A 14 5.75 -3.18 10.16
CA VAL A 14 7.11 -3.40 9.67
C VAL A 14 7.77 -4.59 10.37
N GLU A 15 7.68 -4.63 11.69
CA GLU A 15 8.31 -5.68 12.51
C GLU A 15 7.74 -7.06 12.22
N GLN A 16 6.48 -7.16 11.87
CA GLN A 16 5.83 -8.42 11.49
C GLN A 16 6.10 -8.83 10.05
N GLY A 17 6.86 -8.04 9.30
CA GLY A 17 7.19 -8.34 7.91
C GLY A 17 6.06 -8.09 6.93
N LEU A 18 5.05 -7.31 7.30
CA LEU A 18 3.88 -7.05 6.47
C LEU A 18 4.04 -5.82 5.56
N CYS A 19 5.01 -4.96 5.85
CA CYS A 19 5.25 -3.74 5.08
C CYS A 19 5.84 -4.06 3.71
N ILE A 20 5.20 -3.58 2.65
CA ILE A 20 5.66 -3.75 1.26
C ILE A 20 6.23 -2.47 0.66
N GLY A 21 6.35 -1.39 1.45
CA GLY A 21 6.91 -0.13 0.98
C GLY A 21 6.01 0.67 0.05
N CYS A 22 4.69 0.51 0.16
CA CYS A 22 3.74 1.14 -0.78
C CYS A 22 3.52 2.64 -0.57
N GLY A 23 3.90 3.20 0.60
CA GLY A 23 3.77 4.61 0.90
C GLY A 23 2.38 5.08 1.33
N ILE A 24 1.40 4.19 1.49
CA ILE A 24 0.03 4.59 1.85
C ILE A 24 -0.05 5.25 3.23
N CYS A 25 0.78 4.83 4.18
CA CYS A 25 0.83 5.41 5.52
C CYS A 25 1.24 6.89 5.49
N GLU A 26 2.19 7.26 4.65
CA GLU A 26 2.57 8.66 4.42
C GLU A 26 1.41 9.44 3.80
N ALA A 27 0.73 8.87 2.82
CA ALA A 27 -0.41 9.51 2.16
C ALA A 27 -1.58 9.74 3.13
N VAL A 28 -1.86 8.77 4.02
CA VAL A 28 -2.96 8.86 4.99
C VAL A 28 -2.63 9.83 6.13
N ALA A 29 -1.43 9.75 6.69
CA ALA A 29 -1.02 10.56 7.84
C ALA A 29 -0.52 11.96 7.45
N GLY A 30 -0.02 12.11 6.24
CA GLY A 30 0.66 13.32 5.77
C GLY A 30 2.17 13.25 5.98
N ALA A 31 2.92 13.84 5.07
CA ALA A 31 4.39 13.79 5.06
C ALA A 31 5.04 14.48 6.26
N ASP A 32 4.30 15.36 6.96
CA ASP A 32 4.78 16.00 8.19
C ASP A 32 4.66 15.10 9.42
N THR A 33 3.90 14.03 9.32
CA THR A 33 3.66 13.08 10.41
C THR A 33 4.37 11.75 10.19
N VAL A 34 4.22 11.16 9.00
CA VAL A 34 4.88 9.90 8.61
C VAL A 34 5.56 10.13 7.28
N ARG A 35 6.80 9.71 7.20
CA ARG A 35 7.58 9.78 5.96
C ARG A 35 8.16 8.42 5.63
N CYS A 36 7.97 7.96 4.41
CA CYS A 36 8.60 6.74 3.92
C CYS A 36 10.01 7.03 3.46
N THR A 37 10.97 6.30 4.00
CA THR A 37 12.40 6.46 3.69
C THR A 37 13.03 5.13 3.33
N ALA A 38 14.01 5.16 2.44
CA ALA A 38 14.75 3.97 2.07
C ALA A 38 15.59 3.44 3.24
N THR A 39 15.52 2.13 3.44
CA THR A 39 16.37 1.43 4.41
C THR A 39 17.63 0.90 3.74
N GLN A 40 18.57 0.37 4.53
CA GLN A 40 19.80 -0.24 4.01
C GLN A 40 19.52 -1.42 3.06
N SER A 41 18.39 -2.11 3.24
CA SER A 41 17.98 -3.22 2.38
C SER A 41 17.32 -2.78 1.06
N GLY A 42 17.16 -1.47 0.85
CA GLY A 42 16.58 -0.91 -0.36
C GLY A 42 15.05 -0.79 -0.35
N TYR A 43 14.41 -1.21 0.73
CA TYR A 43 12.96 -1.03 0.88
C TYR A 43 12.65 0.31 1.51
N GLU A 44 11.57 0.93 1.06
CA GLU A 44 11.02 2.08 1.77
C GLU A 44 10.17 1.61 2.94
N GLN A 45 10.37 2.24 4.09
CA GLN A 45 9.61 1.97 5.32
C GLN A 45 9.21 3.27 5.98
N PRO A 46 8.07 3.27 6.71
CA PRO A 46 7.61 4.48 7.37
C PRO A 46 8.47 4.85 8.58
N VAL A 47 8.71 6.15 8.72
CA VAL A 47 9.32 6.75 9.90
C VAL A 47 8.36 7.81 10.42
N VAL A 48 8.01 7.72 11.71
CA VAL A 48 7.14 8.70 12.37
C VAL A 48 7.99 9.91 12.77
N ILE A 49 7.65 11.07 12.25
CA ILE A 49 8.38 12.33 12.49
C ILE A 49 7.53 13.40 13.18
N GLY A 50 6.23 13.21 13.24
CA GLY A 50 5.28 14.14 13.85
C GLY A 50 4.37 13.43 14.85
N ASP A 51 3.25 14.09 15.16
CA ASP A 51 2.26 13.57 16.10
C ASP A 51 1.28 12.63 15.39
N LEU A 52 1.45 11.35 15.62
CA LEU A 52 0.60 10.31 15.08
C LEU A 52 -0.44 9.91 16.14
N ASP A 53 -1.73 9.93 15.78
CA ASP A 53 -2.80 9.53 16.67
C ASP A 53 -3.38 8.15 16.31
N HIS A 54 -4.15 7.58 17.23
CA HIS A 54 -4.78 6.27 17.03
C HIS A 54 -5.78 6.26 15.88
N ALA A 55 -6.54 7.33 15.68
CA ALA A 55 -7.52 7.42 14.60
C ALA A 55 -6.84 7.36 13.23
N THR A 56 -5.71 8.03 13.07
CA THR A 56 -4.91 7.97 11.84
C THR A 56 -4.34 6.57 11.63
N VAL A 57 -3.83 5.93 12.67
CA VAL A 57 -3.33 4.55 12.58
C VAL A 57 -4.44 3.58 12.21
N ASP A 58 -5.64 3.75 12.76
CA ASP A 58 -6.80 2.92 12.37
C ASP A 58 -7.08 3.02 10.88
N ARG A 59 -7.04 4.24 10.32
CA ARG A 59 -7.19 4.45 8.87
C ARG A 59 -6.07 3.81 8.07
N ILE A 60 -4.84 3.86 8.59
CA ILE A 60 -3.70 3.19 7.96
C ILE A 60 -3.93 1.68 7.92
N TYR A 61 -4.34 1.07 9.03
CA TYR A 61 -4.65 -0.36 9.09
C TYR A 61 -5.75 -0.78 8.13
N ASP A 62 -6.75 0.08 7.91
CA ASP A 62 -7.85 -0.19 6.98
C ASP A 62 -7.43 -0.10 5.51
N THR A 63 -6.38 0.65 5.20
CA THR A 63 -5.94 0.89 3.82
C THR A 63 -4.63 0.20 3.46
N CYS A 64 -3.82 -0.17 4.44
CA CYS A 64 -2.52 -0.79 4.21
C CYS A 64 -2.68 -2.18 3.57
N PRO A 65 -2.09 -2.43 2.39
CA PRO A 65 -2.20 -3.74 1.73
C PRO A 65 -1.47 -4.85 2.49
N GLY A 66 -0.58 -4.51 3.43
CA GLY A 66 0.06 -5.50 4.32
C GLY A 66 -0.86 -5.99 5.44
N THR A 67 -1.83 -5.18 5.86
CA THR A 67 -2.75 -5.53 6.95
C THR A 67 -4.12 -5.95 6.45
N ARG A 68 -4.54 -5.45 5.31
CA ARG A 68 -5.87 -5.73 4.77
C ARG A 68 -5.85 -5.69 3.25
N VAL A 69 -6.34 -6.77 2.64
CA VAL A 69 -6.54 -6.86 1.19
C VAL A 69 -8.00 -7.24 0.96
N GLY A 70 -8.67 -6.47 0.12
CA GLY A 70 -10.04 -6.74 -0.28
C GLY A 70 -10.19 -6.67 -1.78
N GLY A 71 -11.14 -7.43 -2.32
CA GLY A 71 -11.53 -7.33 -3.71
C GLY A 71 -12.35 -6.08 -3.98
N LEU A 72 -12.63 -5.81 -5.26
CA LEU A 72 -13.52 -4.72 -5.64
C LEU A 72 -14.92 -4.96 -5.09
N PRO A 73 -15.58 -3.92 -4.53
CA PRO A 73 -16.97 -4.05 -4.14
C PRO A 73 -17.85 -4.37 -5.36
N PRO A 74 -18.90 -5.20 -5.18
CA PRO A 74 -19.71 -5.67 -6.32
C PRO A 74 -20.29 -4.54 -7.19
N GLN A 75 -20.58 -3.38 -6.61
CA GLN A 75 -21.12 -2.23 -7.33
C GLN A 75 -20.11 -1.57 -8.26
N LEU A 76 -18.82 -1.84 -8.10
CA LEU A 76 -17.77 -1.34 -8.97
C LEU A 76 -17.35 -2.35 -10.06
N VAL A 77 -17.96 -3.53 -10.05
CA VAL A 77 -17.67 -4.57 -11.04
C VAL A 77 -18.66 -4.46 -12.18
N ASP A 78 -18.16 -4.27 -13.40
CA ASP A 78 -18.99 -4.22 -14.60
C ASP A 78 -19.67 -5.59 -14.84
N SER A 79 -20.89 -5.56 -15.42
CA SER A 79 -21.65 -6.78 -15.70
C SER A 79 -20.96 -7.72 -16.70
N ASP A 80 -20.06 -7.18 -17.53
CA ASP A 80 -19.29 -7.93 -18.52
C ASP A 80 -17.89 -8.34 -18.03
N ALA A 81 -17.58 -8.08 -16.74
CA ALA A 81 -16.33 -8.49 -16.14
C ALA A 81 -16.26 -10.02 -15.96
N GLN A 82 -15.06 -10.54 -16.10
CA GLN A 82 -14.75 -11.97 -15.91
C GLN A 82 -14.03 -12.17 -14.58
N LEU A 83 -14.17 -13.38 -14.03
CA LEU A 83 -13.46 -13.76 -12.81
C LEU A 83 -12.42 -14.84 -13.15
N ASP A 84 -11.17 -14.54 -12.83
CA ASP A 84 -10.07 -15.50 -12.94
C ASP A 84 -9.65 -15.93 -11.53
N PRO A 85 -9.39 -17.24 -11.29
CA PRO A 85 -9.01 -17.73 -9.96
C PRO A 85 -7.68 -17.16 -9.44
N VAL A 86 -6.79 -16.73 -10.33
CA VAL A 86 -5.46 -16.20 -9.97
C VAL A 86 -5.46 -14.68 -9.99
N TRP A 87 -6.00 -14.07 -11.04
CA TRP A 87 -5.93 -12.63 -11.29
C TRP A 87 -7.12 -11.85 -10.72
N GLY A 88 -8.17 -12.57 -10.32
CA GLY A 88 -9.38 -11.95 -9.78
C GLY A 88 -10.30 -11.42 -10.89
N VAL A 89 -11.02 -10.36 -10.59
CA VAL A 89 -11.97 -9.74 -11.52
C VAL A 89 -11.23 -8.89 -12.54
N PHE A 90 -11.49 -9.14 -13.82
CA PHE A 90 -10.91 -8.35 -14.91
C PHE A 90 -11.91 -8.18 -16.03
N LYS A 91 -11.73 -7.16 -16.84
CA LYS A 91 -12.55 -6.88 -18.01
C LYS A 91 -11.86 -7.36 -19.29
N ARG A 92 -10.57 -7.05 -19.41
CA ARG A 92 -9.78 -7.36 -20.60
C ARG A 92 -8.31 -7.48 -20.24
N MET A 93 -7.64 -8.45 -20.81
CA MET A 93 -6.18 -8.55 -20.77
C MET A 93 -5.61 -8.03 -22.08
N VAL A 94 -4.58 -7.20 -22.00
CA VAL A 94 -3.93 -6.64 -23.18
C VAL A 94 -2.41 -6.77 -23.07
N ARG A 95 -1.75 -6.88 -24.21
CA ARG A 95 -0.31 -6.69 -24.30
C ARG A 95 -0.06 -5.25 -24.72
N ALA A 96 0.89 -4.61 -24.08
CA ALA A 96 1.23 -3.23 -24.38
C ALA A 96 2.74 -3.05 -24.39
N TRP A 97 3.19 -2.08 -25.18
CA TRP A 97 4.59 -1.68 -25.23
C TRP A 97 4.65 -0.19 -25.56
N ALA A 98 5.80 0.43 -25.25
CA ALA A 98 6.03 1.83 -25.59
C ALA A 98 6.04 2.00 -27.10
N GLY A 99 5.34 3.01 -27.62
CA GLY A 99 5.36 3.38 -29.02
C GLY A 99 6.73 3.92 -29.44
N ASP A 100 7.42 4.62 -28.54
CA ASP A 100 8.76 5.13 -28.77
C ASP A 100 9.80 3.99 -28.63
N PRO A 101 10.57 3.68 -29.70
CA PRO A 101 11.58 2.64 -29.65
C PRO A 101 12.66 2.87 -28.57
N MET A 102 13.02 4.12 -28.31
CA MET A 102 14.04 4.46 -27.31
C MET A 102 13.56 4.09 -25.90
N VAL A 103 12.31 4.36 -25.59
CA VAL A 103 11.71 3.98 -24.30
C VAL A 103 11.58 2.46 -24.20
N ARG A 104 11.18 1.81 -25.28
CA ARG A 104 11.01 0.35 -25.33
C ARG A 104 12.30 -0.39 -25.07
N HIS A 105 13.41 0.09 -25.60
CA HIS A 105 14.74 -0.53 -25.43
C HIS A 105 15.33 -0.34 -24.04
N LYS A 106 14.85 0.64 -23.27
CA LYS A 106 15.35 0.94 -21.92
C LYS A 106 14.52 0.29 -20.82
N ALA A 107 13.39 -0.27 -21.14
CA ALA A 107 12.49 -0.88 -20.16
C ALA A 107 12.92 -2.30 -19.77
#